data_47f33df7a356fa5487b95573200d2582
#
_entry.id   47f33df7a356fa5487b95573200d2582
#
_cell.length_a   1.000
_cell.length_b   1.000
_cell.length_c   1.000
_cell.angle_alpha   90.00
_cell.angle_beta   90.00
_cell.angle_gamma   90.00
#
_symmetry.space_group_name_H-M   'P 1'
#
loop_
_entity.id
_entity.type
_entity.pdbx_description
1 polymer ?
#
loop_
_entity_poly.entity_id
_entity_poly.type
_entity_poly.pdbx_seq_one_letter_code
_entity_poly.pdbx_strand_id
1 'polypeptide(L)'
;MKNLSYICIDNGIKSLKMNKKDIWDAASRPGLALGLVSVAYLYIGNILNSSGLSAGVVSLIGVPLWIAKFAGCIFLMKFFMNKFHTDYPEATNKDVFRMGALTALLSAFFFASLQFIDMAYLSVEFYAEQYEVVMQQYSSLMDSNSLGMIKKFMDVLPQFTFVWTLIYCTVYGTVLSSILSRNIPSKDPFADYKPE
;
A
#
# COMPACT_ATOMS: atom_id res chain seq x y z
N MET A 1 22.76 -17.31 -55.45
CA MET A 1 23.14 -16.48 -54.30
C MET A 1 22.14 -15.33 -54.18
N LYS A 2 21.00 -15.55 -53.62
CA LYS A 2 19.99 -14.53 -53.21
C LYS A 2 19.02 -15.26 -52.30
N ASN A 3 19.23 -15.26 -51.01
CA ASN A 3 18.22 -15.60 -49.99
C ASN A 3 18.77 -15.61 -48.55
N LEU A 4 19.87 -14.89 -48.29
CA LEU A 4 20.42 -14.81 -46.92
C LEU A 4 20.16 -13.47 -46.22
N SER A 5 19.53 -12.49 -46.88
CA SER A 5 19.35 -11.14 -46.32
C SER A 5 18.02 -10.88 -45.61
N TYR A 6 17.05 -11.81 -45.65
CA TYR A 6 15.72 -11.55 -45.08
C TYR A 6 15.45 -12.25 -43.74
N ILE A 7 16.40 -13.05 -43.21
CA ILE A 7 16.18 -13.82 -41.99
C ILE A 7 16.66 -13.04 -40.72
N CYS A 8 17.44 -11.97 -40.89
CA CYS A 8 18.01 -11.24 -39.73
C CYS A 8 17.16 -10.06 -39.23
N ILE A 9 16.05 -9.71 -39.86
CA ILE A 9 15.27 -8.52 -39.48
C ILE A 9 14.05 -8.85 -38.61
N ASP A 10 13.59 -10.11 -38.58
CA ASP A 10 12.36 -10.48 -37.86
C ASP A 10 12.59 -10.94 -36.39
N ASN A 11 13.84 -11.08 -35.96
CA ASN A 11 14.18 -11.45 -34.56
C ASN A 11 14.57 -10.28 -33.65
N GLY A 12 14.55 -9.04 -34.17
CA GLY A 12 15.09 -7.87 -33.44
C GLY A 12 14.08 -7.06 -32.63
N ILE A 13 12.78 -7.29 -32.75
CA ILE A 13 11.76 -6.48 -32.05
C ILE A 13 10.63 -7.38 -31.55
N LYS A 14 10.91 -8.49 -30.89
CA LYS A 14 10.04 -8.97 -29.85
C LYS A 14 10.41 -8.19 -28.62
N SER A 15 9.73 -7.07 -28.37
CA SER A 15 9.69 -6.52 -27.03
C SER A 15 9.25 -7.67 -26.13
N LEU A 16 10.17 -8.22 -25.35
CA LEU A 16 9.91 -9.30 -24.39
C LEU A 16 8.90 -8.75 -23.40
N LYS A 17 7.63 -8.90 -23.73
CA LYS A 17 6.52 -8.49 -22.86
C LYS A 17 6.66 -9.34 -21.63
N MET A 18 7.08 -8.72 -20.54
CA MET A 18 7.31 -9.37 -19.27
C MET A 18 6.11 -10.23 -18.87
N ASN A 19 6.36 -11.45 -18.42
CA ASN A 19 5.31 -12.39 -18.05
C ASN A 19 4.55 -11.82 -16.84
N LYS A 20 3.22 -11.89 -16.87
CA LYS A 20 2.39 -11.45 -15.76
C LYS A 20 2.75 -12.17 -14.45
N LYS A 21 3.17 -13.43 -14.51
CA LYS A 21 3.58 -14.22 -13.35
C LYS A 21 4.79 -13.60 -12.66
N ASP A 22 5.79 -13.17 -13.43
CA ASP A 22 7.02 -12.60 -12.86
C ASP A 22 6.74 -11.27 -12.12
N ILE A 23 5.79 -10.47 -12.64
CA ILE A 23 5.33 -9.23 -11.98
C ILE A 23 4.62 -9.56 -10.66
N TRP A 24 3.77 -10.60 -10.63
CA TRP A 24 3.08 -11.03 -9.41
C TRP A 24 4.06 -11.56 -8.36
N ASP A 25 5.00 -12.39 -8.75
CA ASP A 25 6.02 -12.95 -7.86
C ASP A 25 6.92 -11.85 -7.29
N ALA A 26 7.29 -10.86 -8.12
CA ALA A 26 8.05 -9.71 -7.69
C ALA A 26 7.28 -8.77 -6.75
N ALA A 27 5.95 -8.63 -6.91
CA ALA A 27 5.11 -7.75 -6.10
C ALA A 27 4.71 -8.36 -4.74
N SER A 28 4.71 -9.69 -4.62
CA SER A 28 4.20 -10.40 -3.44
C SER A 28 4.99 -10.09 -2.17
N ARG A 29 6.32 -10.20 -2.22
CA ARG A 29 7.21 -9.94 -1.08
C ARG A 29 7.17 -8.49 -0.62
N PRO A 30 7.32 -7.49 -1.52
CA PRO A 30 7.15 -6.08 -1.16
C PRO A 30 5.77 -5.77 -0.59
N GLY A 31 4.70 -6.34 -1.16
CA GLY A 31 3.33 -6.15 -0.68
C GLY A 31 3.16 -6.61 0.78
N LEU A 32 3.70 -7.79 1.10
CA LEU A 32 3.71 -8.30 2.47
C LEU A 32 4.54 -7.40 3.40
N ALA A 33 5.74 -7.00 3.00
CA ALA A 33 6.61 -6.15 3.82
C ALA A 33 5.95 -4.80 4.16
N LEU A 34 5.37 -4.12 3.16
CA LEU A 34 4.65 -2.85 3.35
C LEU A 34 3.40 -3.03 4.21
N GLY A 35 2.67 -4.14 4.03
CA GLY A 35 1.54 -4.49 4.86
C GLY A 35 1.93 -4.69 6.32
N LEU A 36 3.01 -5.42 6.60
CA LEU A 36 3.54 -5.64 7.95
C LEU A 36 3.95 -4.34 8.64
N VAL A 37 4.60 -3.41 7.93
CA VAL A 37 4.92 -2.08 8.47
C VAL A 37 3.66 -1.33 8.88
N SER A 38 2.60 -1.41 8.07
CA SER A 38 1.32 -0.76 8.39
C SER A 38 0.62 -1.40 9.59
N VAL A 39 0.69 -2.72 9.72
CA VAL A 39 0.17 -3.48 10.87
C VAL A 39 0.95 -3.16 12.14
N ALA A 40 2.28 -3.14 12.08
CA ALA A 40 3.11 -2.75 13.22
C ALA A 40 2.74 -1.35 13.74
N TYR A 41 2.53 -0.40 12.81
CA TYR A 41 2.07 0.93 13.19
C TYR A 41 0.70 0.92 13.87
N LEU A 42 -0.25 0.11 13.41
CA LEU A 42 -1.58 -0.03 14.02
C LEU A 42 -1.46 -0.52 15.47
N TYR A 43 -0.70 -1.59 15.71
CA TYR A 43 -0.51 -2.12 17.06
C TYR A 43 0.24 -1.16 18.00
N ILE A 44 1.26 -0.45 17.50
CA ILE A 44 1.94 0.58 18.28
C ILE A 44 0.94 1.68 18.68
N GLY A 45 0.06 2.10 17.76
CA GLY A 45 -1.00 3.06 18.04
C GLY A 45 -1.97 2.57 19.11
N ASN A 46 -2.41 1.31 19.04
CA ASN A 46 -3.31 0.71 20.03
C ASN A 46 -2.64 0.65 21.43
N ILE A 47 -1.36 0.24 21.50
CA ILE A 47 -0.60 0.20 22.75
C ILE A 47 -0.44 1.62 23.35
N LEU A 48 -0.16 2.62 22.53
CA LEU A 48 -0.05 4.01 22.99
C LEU A 48 -1.38 4.52 23.55
N ASN A 49 -2.49 4.25 22.89
CA ASN A 49 -3.81 4.67 23.33
C ASN A 49 -4.26 3.96 24.62
N SER A 50 -3.88 2.69 24.82
CA SER A 50 -4.20 1.92 26.03
C SER A 50 -3.23 2.16 27.19
N SER A 51 -2.15 2.91 27.00
CA SER A 51 -1.09 3.11 28.02
C SER A 51 -1.46 4.07 29.16
N GLY A 52 -2.66 4.67 29.13
CA GLY A 52 -3.09 5.66 30.15
C GLY A 52 -2.35 7.00 30.09
N LEU A 53 -1.57 7.24 29.03
CA LEU A 53 -0.88 8.51 28.80
C LEU A 53 -1.89 9.62 28.46
N SER A 54 -1.57 10.86 28.84
CA SER A 54 -2.43 11.99 28.47
C SER A 54 -2.52 12.14 26.94
N ALA A 55 -3.69 12.58 26.44
CA ALA A 55 -3.94 12.77 25.02
C ALA A 55 -2.87 13.64 24.32
N GLY A 56 -2.30 14.62 25.02
CA GLY A 56 -1.22 15.46 24.50
C GLY A 56 0.07 14.68 24.25
N VAL A 57 0.44 13.76 25.16
CA VAL A 57 1.64 12.91 25.00
C VAL A 57 1.43 11.89 23.87
N VAL A 58 0.24 11.29 23.81
CA VAL A 58 -0.11 10.34 22.72
C VAL A 58 -0.02 11.02 21.36
N SER A 59 -0.54 12.24 21.22
CA SER A 59 -0.45 13.03 19.99
C SER A 59 0.99 13.41 19.65
N LEU A 60 1.79 13.79 20.64
CA LEU A 60 3.20 14.17 20.44
C LEU A 60 4.05 13.01 19.89
N ILE A 61 3.76 11.77 20.32
CA ILE A 61 4.42 10.56 19.81
C ILE A 61 3.77 10.09 18.51
N GLY A 62 2.46 10.18 18.40
CA GLY A 62 1.69 9.69 17.26
C GLY A 62 2.02 10.40 15.93
N VAL A 63 2.20 11.74 15.97
CA VAL A 63 2.51 12.51 14.76
C VAL A 63 3.87 12.12 14.14
N PRO A 64 4.99 12.06 14.88
CA PRO A 64 6.26 11.55 14.34
C PRO A 64 6.17 10.11 13.83
N LEU A 65 5.46 9.23 14.54
CA LEU A 65 5.25 7.85 14.10
C LEU A 65 4.46 7.77 12.79
N TRP A 66 3.44 8.61 12.64
CA TRP A 66 2.68 8.70 11.41
C TRP A 66 3.56 9.15 10.24
N ILE A 67 4.38 10.19 10.42
CA ILE A 67 5.34 10.65 9.42
C ILE A 67 6.35 9.54 9.09
N ALA A 68 6.89 8.86 10.10
CA ALA A 68 7.84 7.78 9.92
C ALA A 68 7.24 6.61 9.11
N LYS A 69 5.98 6.25 9.38
CA LYS A 69 5.24 5.25 8.59
C LYS A 69 5.17 5.65 7.12
N PHE A 70 4.71 6.87 6.81
CA PHE A 70 4.58 7.31 5.42
C PHE A 70 5.92 7.40 4.72
N ALA A 71 6.93 8.01 5.35
CA ALA A 71 8.29 8.08 4.80
C ALA A 71 8.87 6.68 4.57
N GLY A 72 8.71 5.77 5.54
CA GLY A 72 9.14 4.38 5.44
C GLY A 72 8.46 3.63 4.30
N CYS A 73 7.14 3.78 4.13
CA CYS A 73 6.41 3.16 3.02
C CYS A 73 6.89 3.69 1.66
N ILE A 74 7.11 5.00 1.52
CA ILE A 74 7.63 5.60 0.28
C ILE A 74 9.04 5.08 -0.02
N PHE A 75 9.91 5.05 1.00
CA PHE A 75 11.29 4.57 0.86
C PHE A 75 11.32 3.08 0.46
N LEU A 76 10.57 2.23 1.16
CA LEU A 76 10.49 0.80 0.85
C LEU A 76 9.93 0.55 -0.54
N MET A 77 8.88 1.26 -0.93
CA MET A 77 8.31 1.12 -2.27
C MET A 77 9.30 1.52 -3.35
N LYS A 78 10.01 2.65 -3.18
CA LYS A 78 11.09 3.07 -4.09
C LYS A 78 12.20 2.05 -4.16
N PHE A 79 12.64 1.53 -3.00
CA PHE A 79 13.67 0.50 -2.92
C PHE A 79 13.29 -0.76 -3.71
N PHE A 80 12.08 -1.28 -3.52
CA PHE A 80 11.63 -2.48 -4.22
C PHE A 80 11.40 -2.26 -5.71
N MET A 81 10.92 -1.09 -6.12
CA MET A 81 10.76 -0.74 -7.53
C MET A 81 12.11 -0.60 -8.23
N ASN A 82 13.11 0.01 -7.58
CA ASN A 82 14.47 0.09 -8.11
C ASN A 82 15.10 -1.30 -8.19
N LYS A 83 14.94 -2.13 -7.15
CA LYS A 83 15.44 -3.50 -7.15
C LYS A 83 14.83 -4.30 -8.30
N PHE A 84 13.52 -4.21 -8.49
CA PHE A 84 12.83 -4.85 -9.60
C PHE A 84 13.40 -4.43 -10.97
N HIS A 85 13.67 -3.14 -11.17
CA HIS A 85 14.29 -2.65 -12.39
C HIS A 85 15.72 -3.16 -12.58
N THR A 86 16.46 -3.35 -11.47
CA THR A 86 17.82 -3.93 -11.51
C THR A 86 17.79 -5.43 -11.83
N ASP A 87 16.86 -6.17 -11.23
CA ASP A 87 16.71 -7.62 -11.43
C ASP A 87 16.14 -7.94 -12.84
N TYR A 88 15.39 -7.02 -13.44
CA TYR A 88 14.78 -7.13 -14.77
C TYR A 88 15.11 -5.90 -15.63
N PRO A 89 16.32 -5.83 -16.21
CA PRO A 89 16.76 -4.66 -16.98
C PRO A 89 15.93 -4.36 -18.25
N GLU A 90 15.20 -5.36 -18.75
CA GLU A 90 14.28 -5.24 -19.88
C GLU A 90 12.90 -4.69 -19.48
N ALA A 91 12.62 -4.54 -18.19
CA ALA A 91 11.34 -4.05 -17.71
C ALA A 91 11.13 -2.58 -18.12
N THR A 92 9.98 -2.31 -18.71
CA THR A 92 9.57 -0.96 -19.07
C THR A 92 9.06 -0.21 -17.84
N ASN A 93 9.02 1.13 -17.90
CA ASN A 93 8.41 1.95 -16.82
C ASN A 93 6.95 1.53 -16.54
N LYS A 94 6.25 1.02 -17.56
CA LYS A 94 4.90 0.47 -17.41
C LYS A 94 4.88 -0.83 -16.60
N ASP A 95 5.88 -1.67 -16.72
CA ASP A 95 5.98 -2.91 -15.94
C ASP A 95 6.37 -2.62 -14.50
N VAL A 96 7.27 -1.65 -14.29
CA VAL A 96 7.62 -1.13 -12.96
C VAL A 96 6.40 -0.52 -12.27
N PHE A 97 5.60 0.29 -12.99
CA PHE A 97 4.35 0.82 -12.48
C PHE A 97 3.36 -0.29 -12.09
N ARG A 98 3.18 -1.30 -12.94
CA ARG A 98 2.28 -2.44 -12.67
C ARG A 98 2.72 -3.22 -11.44
N MET A 99 4.03 -3.47 -11.31
CA MET A 99 4.60 -4.13 -10.12
C MET A 99 4.31 -3.31 -8.87
N GLY A 100 4.56 -2.00 -8.90
CA GLY A 100 4.27 -1.11 -7.77
C GLY A 100 2.77 -1.03 -7.42
N ALA A 101 1.88 -0.96 -8.41
CA ALA A 101 0.43 -0.97 -8.20
C ALA A 101 -0.06 -2.29 -7.59
N LEU A 102 0.48 -3.44 -8.03
CA LEU A 102 0.19 -4.74 -7.44
C LEU A 102 0.72 -4.86 -6.00
N THR A 103 1.93 -4.35 -5.76
CA THR A 103 2.50 -4.25 -4.41
C THR A 103 1.57 -3.46 -3.48
N ALA A 104 1.04 -2.32 -3.95
CA ALA A 104 0.10 -1.50 -3.20
C ALA A 104 -1.20 -2.24 -2.89
N LEU A 105 -1.78 -2.93 -3.89
CA LEU A 105 -3.00 -3.72 -3.73
C LEU A 105 -2.82 -4.85 -2.70
N LEU A 106 -1.72 -5.62 -2.81
CA LEU A 106 -1.43 -6.73 -1.89
C LEU A 106 -1.18 -6.22 -0.47
N SER A 107 -0.43 -5.12 -0.32
CA SER A 107 -0.20 -4.47 0.96
C SER A 107 -1.50 -3.96 1.59
N ALA A 108 -2.35 -3.31 0.79
CA ALA A 108 -3.65 -2.79 1.21
C ALA A 108 -4.58 -3.92 1.67
N PHE A 109 -4.65 -5.01 0.90
CA PHE A 109 -5.47 -6.18 1.24
C PHE A 109 -5.00 -6.83 2.54
N PHE A 110 -3.71 -7.05 2.70
CA PHE A 110 -3.13 -7.63 3.90
C PHE A 110 -3.39 -6.76 5.14
N PHE A 111 -3.14 -5.46 5.03
CA PHE A 111 -3.36 -4.51 6.12
C PHE A 111 -4.86 -4.40 6.48
N ALA A 112 -5.75 -4.23 5.48
CA ALA A 112 -7.19 -4.14 5.72
C ALA A 112 -7.75 -5.41 6.36
N SER A 113 -7.28 -6.60 5.95
CA SER A 113 -7.70 -7.88 6.52
C SER A 113 -7.31 -7.99 7.99
N LEU A 114 -6.07 -7.64 8.35
CA LEU A 114 -5.63 -7.67 9.74
C LEU A 114 -6.31 -6.60 10.58
N GLN A 115 -6.55 -5.41 10.06
CA GLN A 115 -7.32 -4.37 10.73
C GLN A 115 -8.77 -4.82 10.97
N PHE A 116 -9.39 -5.50 10.02
CA PHE A 116 -10.72 -6.08 10.18
C PHE A 116 -10.74 -7.12 11.30
N ILE A 117 -9.77 -8.04 11.31
CA ILE A 117 -9.65 -9.06 12.37
C ILE A 117 -9.43 -8.41 13.73
N ASP A 118 -8.60 -7.39 13.81
CA ASP A 118 -8.35 -6.65 15.04
C ASP A 118 -9.66 -6.03 15.59
N MET A 119 -10.39 -5.30 14.74
CA MET A 119 -11.63 -4.64 15.14
C MET A 119 -12.76 -5.61 15.49
N ALA A 120 -12.89 -6.70 14.71
CA ALA A 120 -14.03 -7.62 14.85
C ALA A 120 -13.84 -8.70 15.91
N TYR A 121 -12.58 -9.05 16.25
CA TYR A 121 -12.30 -10.23 17.09
C TYR A 121 -11.26 -10.00 18.18
N LEU A 122 -10.21 -9.19 17.97
CA LEU A 122 -9.10 -9.07 18.93
C LEU A 122 -9.28 -7.93 19.91
N SER A 123 -9.70 -6.77 19.44
CA SER A 123 -9.75 -5.53 20.18
C SER A 123 -11.18 -4.97 20.31
N VAL A 124 -12.19 -5.85 20.31
CA VAL A 124 -13.62 -5.46 20.33
C VAL A 124 -13.95 -4.53 21.49
N GLU A 125 -13.48 -4.85 22.70
CA GLU A 125 -13.72 -4.05 23.90
C GLU A 125 -13.09 -2.67 23.79
N PHE A 126 -11.85 -2.58 23.29
CA PHE A 126 -11.17 -1.31 23.08
C PHE A 126 -11.95 -0.39 22.12
N TYR A 127 -12.45 -0.92 21.00
CA TYR A 127 -13.24 -0.13 20.06
C TYR A 127 -14.63 0.23 20.62
N ALA A 128 -15.22 -0.64 21.44
CA ALA A 128 -16.49 -0.36 22.13
C ALA A 128 -16.32 0.79 23.14
N GLU A 129 -15.26 0.79 23.95
CA GLU A 129 -14.95 1.88 24.88
C GLU A 129 -14.73 3.22 24.15
N GLN A 130 -13.95 3.21 23.06
CA GLN A 130 -13.74 4.42 22.25
C GLN A 130 -15.06 4.95 21.68
N TYR A 131 -15.95 4.05 21.28
CA TYR A 131 -17.28 4.43 20.81
C TYR A 131 -18.14 5.05 21.94
N GLU A 132 -18.14 4.46 23.13
CA GLU A 132 -18.90 5.01 24.25
C GLU A 132 -18.44 6.42 24.61
N VAL A 133 -17.13 6.68 24.63
CA VAL A 133 -16.57 8.01 24.84
C VAL A 133 -17.08 9.02 23.80
N VAL A 134 -17.07 8.64 22.52
CA VAL A 134 -17.59 9.49 21.44
C VAL A 134 -19.10 9.72 21.63
N MET A 135 -19.86 8.67 21.94
CA MET A 135 -21.32 8.79 22.14
C MET A 135 -21.66 9.67 23.32
N GLN A 136 -20.96 9.57 24.44
CA GLN A 136 -21.15 10.45 25.59
C GLN A 136 -20.90 11.92 25.23
N GLN A 137 -19.85 12.19 24.47
CA GLN A 137 -19.48 13.54 24.06
C GLN A 137 -20.52 14.19 23.14
N TYR A 138 -21.16 13.42 22.27
CA TYR A 138 -22.12 13.93 21.27
C TYR A 138 -23.59 13.69 21.63
N SER A 139 -23.89 12.93 22.67
CA SER A 139 -25.28 12.58 23.07
C SER A 139 -26.14 13.79 23.38
N SER A 140 -25.56 14.85 23.90
CA SER A 140 -26.29 16.10 24.19
C SER A 140 -26.59 16.95 22.95
N LEU A 141 -25.94 16.67 21.84
CA LEU A 141 -26.06 17.43 20.58
C LEU A 141 -26.93 16.72 19.53
N MET A 142 -27.27 15.45 19.77
CA MET A 142 -27.98 14.60 18.81
C MET A 142 -29.36 14.19 19.29
N ASP A 143 -30.29 14.07 18.34
CA ASP A 143 -31.62 13.52 18.59
C ASP A 143 -31.57 11.97 18.67
N SER A 144 -32.65 11.37 19.20
CA SER A 144 -32.74 9.92 19.40
C SER A 144 -32.64 9.10 18.09
N ASN A 145 -33.09 9.68 16.96
CA ASN A 145 -33.01 9.03 15.66
C ASN A 145 -31.55 8.96 15.17
N SER A 146 -30.82 10.06 15.30
CA SER A 146 -29.40 10.14 14.94
C SER A 146 -28.56 9.17 15.77
N LEU A 147 -28.82 9.09 17.08
CA LEU A 147 -28.17 8.13 17.97
C LEU A 147 -28.44 6.67 17.55
N GLY A 148 -29.69 6.36 17.17
CA GLY A 148 -30.07 5.04 16.68
C GLY A 148 -29.39 4.67 15.35
N MET A 149 -29.19 5.64 14.45
CA MET A 149 -28.49 5.45 13.18
C MET A 149 -26.99 5.19 13.41
N ILE A 150 -26.36 5.95 14.30
CA ILE A 150 -24.94 5.76 14.66
C ILE A 150 -24.71 4.38 15.26
N LYS A 151 -25.61 3.93 16.16
CA LYS A 151 -25.51 2.59 16.74
C LYS A 151 -25.55 1.49 15.67
N LYS A 152 -26.46 1.58 14.69
CA LYS A 152 -26.52 0.64 13.56
C LYS A 152 -25.28 0.70 12.67
N PHE A 153 -24.71 1.89 12.49
CA PHE A 153 -23.46 2.05 11.72
C PHE A 153 -22.29 1.37 12.42
N MET A 154 -22.24 1.38 13.75
CA MET A 154 -21.20 0.71 14.51
C MET A 154 -21.17 -0.81 14.31
N ASP A 155 -22.33 -1.43 14.12
CA ASP A 155 -22.43 -2.88 13.85
C ASP A 155 -21.76 -3.27 12.53
N VAL A 156 -21.70 -2.35 11.56
CA VAL A 156 -21.07 -2.56 10.25
C VAL A 156 -19.73 -1.84 10.09
N LEU A 157 -19.25 -1.20 11.16
CA LEU A 157 -18.01 -0.41 11.13
C LEU A 157 -16.77 -1.22 10.71
N PRO A 158 -16.54 -2.46 11.21
CA PRO A 158 -15.39 -3.25 10.78
C PRO A 158 -15.39 -3.51 9.26
N GLN A 159 -16.57 -3.87 8.68
CA GLN A 159 -16.73 -4.12 7.25
C GLN A 159 -16.50 -2.84 6.44
N PHE A 160 -17.07 -1.73 6.89
CA PHE A 160 -16.87 -0.44 6.25
C PHE A 160 -15.39 -0.03 6.28
N THR A 161 -14.73 -0.17 7.42
CA THR A 161 -13.32 0.14 7.59
C THR A 161 -12.44 -0.72 6.70
N PHE A 162 -12.74 -2.01 6.55
CA PHE A 162 -12.04 -2.90 5.62
C PHE A 162 -12.09 -2.38 4.18
N VAL A 163 -13.30 -2.11 3.68
CA VAL A 163 -13.48 -1.62 2.30
C VAL A 163 -12.82 -0.27 2.10
N TRP A 164 -13.01 0.65 3.05
CA TRP A 164 -12.43 1.99 2.98
C TRP A 164 -10.89 1.95 2.99
N THR A 165 -10.30 1.18 3.89
CA THR A 165 -8.85 1.02 4.00
C THR A 165 -8.29 0.39 2.73
N LEU A 166 -8.94 -0.63 2.19
CA LEU A 166 -8.52 -1.29 0.96
C LEU A 166 -8.49 -0.30 -0.22
N ILE A 167 -9.56 0.47 -0.40
CA ILE A 167 -9.66 1.47 -1.48
C ILE A 167 -8.61 2.57 -1.28
N TYR A 168 -8.58 3.17 -0.10
CA TYR A 168 -7.68 4.29 0.20
C TYR A 168 -6.22 3.90 0.02
N CYS A 169 -5.77 2.80 0.62
CA CYS A 169 -4.38 2.36 0.52
C CYS A 169 -4.00 1.95 -0.91
N THR A 170 -4.92 1.31 -1.66
CA THR A 170 -4.68 0.93 -3.06
C THR A 170 -4.54 2.16 -3.95
N VAL A 171 -5.44 3.14 -3.82
CA VAL A 171 -5.38 4.38 -4.60
C VAL A 171 -4.11 5.16 -4.27
N TYR A 172 -3.82 5.36 -2.98
CA TYR A 172 -2.61 6.04 -2.53
C TYR A 172 -1.34 5.38 -3.08
N GLY A 173 -1.22 4.05 -2.92
CA GLY A 173 -0.05 3.32 -3.39
C GLY A 173 0.07 3.27 -4.91
N THR A 174 -1.06 3.26 -5.65
CA THR A 174 -1.06 3.32 -7.11
C THR A 174 -0.59 4.69 -7.62
N VAL A 175 -1.04 5.77 -6.99
CA VAL A 175 -0.57 7.13 -7.30
C VAL A 175 0.93 7.26 -7.01
N LEU A 176 1.38 6.76 -5.85
CA LEU A 176 2.80 6.74 -5.49
C LEU A 176 3.62 5.93 -6.50
N SER A 177 3.14 4.75 -6.91
CA SER A 177 3.77 3.93 -7.94
C SER A 177 3.89 4.67 -9.27
N SER A 178 2.86 5.43 -9.67
CA SER A 178 2.88 6.23 -10.89
C SER A 178 3.97 7.32 -10.85
N ILE A 179 4.14 7.97 -9.70
CA ILE A 179 5.18 8.99 -9.51
C ILE A 179 6.57 8.36 -9.52
N LEU A 180 6.76 7.28 -8.77
CA LEU A 180 8.06 6.63 -8.62
C LEU A 180 8.53 5.98 -9.93
N SER A 181 7.63 5.35 -10.69
CA SER A 181 7.97 4.70 -11.95
C SER A 181 8.51 5.68 -13.02
N ARG A 182 8.09 6.93 -12.97
CA ARG A 182 8.59 7.98 -13.88
C ARG A 182 10.02 8.44 -13.54
N ASN A 183 10.41 8.29 -12.27
CA ASN A 183 11.73 8.70 -11.79
C ASN A 183 12.80 7.59 -11.91
N ILE A 184 12.41 6.40 -12.38
CA ILE A 184 13.34 5.31 -12.68
C ILE A 184 13.81 5.51 -14.12
N PRO A 185 15.11 5.72 -14.39
CA PRO A 185 15.61 5.93 -15.73
C PRO A 185 15.32 4.67 -16.58
N SER A 186 14.66 4.86 -17.72
CA SER A 186 14.55 3.80 -18.72
C SER A 186 15.94 3.49 -19.27
N LYS A 187 16.22 2.22 -19.53
CA LYS A 187 17.47 1.83 -20.19
C LYS A 187 17.59 2.59 -21.50
N ASP A 188 18.70 3.31 -21.68
CA ASP A 188 19.01 3.98 -22.93
C ASP A 188 19.19 2.91 -24.02
N PRO A 189 18.32 2.87 -25.05
CA PRO A 189 18.42 1.86 -26.11
C PRO A 189 19.75 1.96 -26.88
N PHE A 190 20.50 3.05 -26.74
CA PHE A 190 21.77 3.30 -27.40
C PHE A 190 22.99 3.14 -26.49
N ALA A 191 22.81 2.81 -25.19
CA ALA A 191 23.92 2.67 -24.25
C ALA A 191 24.94 1.58 -24.64
N ASP A 192 24.52 0.58 -25.42
CA ASP A 192 25.36 -0.52 -25.89
C ASP A 192 25.98 -0.24 -27.28
N TYR A 193 25.68 0.92 -27.91
CA TYR A 193 26.23 1.30 -29.22
C TYR A 193 27.67 1.84 -29.00
N LYS A 194 28.67 1.00 -29.23
CA LYS A 194 30.06 1.43 -29.41
C LYS A 194 30.26 1.76 -30.88
N PRO A 195 30.50 3.02 -31.26
CA PRO A 195 30.95 3.32 -32.62
C PRO A 195 32.32 2.64 -32.83
N GLU A 196 32.41 1.79 -33.87
CA GLU A 196 33.68 1.25 -34.34
C GLU A 196 34.60 2.35 -34.89
#